data_1eff927f7ebccc1d44381a55fbc70ed2
#
_entry.id   1eff927f7ebccc1d44381a55fbc70ed2
#
_cell.length_a   1.000
_cell.length_b   1.000
_cell.length_c   1.000
_cell.angle_alpha   90.00
_cell.angle_beta   90.00
_cell.angle_gamma   90.00
#
_symmetry.space_group_name_H-M   'P 1'
#
loop_
_entity.id
_entity.type
_entity.pdbx_description
1 polymer ?
#
loop_
_entity_poly.entity_id
_entity_poly.type
_entity_poly.pdbx_seq_one_letter_code
_entity_poly.pdbx_strand_id
1 'polypeptide(L)'
;VITLNKYTVKVKVIFLFCLLGISCMLKAADKPIIKIETDCTSLIFQVGDNGRLYQRYLGKKLNHESDFVYLPQGTEVYITHGAEDYFEPAIQVLHNDGNPSLLLKYVEHSSSRQNDGSVETVITLKDDKYPVTVKLHYITYAAENIIKTFTEINHQEKKPIVLSKYASSMLHFNRDKYFLTEFSGDWAHEVNIAERELAFGKKTIDTKLGARANMFVSPFFQLSLGAPSEENSGEVLVGTLGWTGNFRFTFEVDNKNELRVISGINPYASEYSLPAKETFRTPDFYFTYSLNGKGEASRNFHDWARKYQIKKGDQTRMTLLNNWEATYFDFDENKLVGLMDEAVKL
;
A
#
# COMPACT_ATOMS: atom_id res chain seq x y z
N VAL A 1 93.15 -9.22 -22.78
CA VAL A 1 92.24 -10.31 -22.47
C VAL A 1 91.15 -9.76 -21.53
N ILE A 2 89.92 -9.44 -22.10
CA ILE A 2 88.77 -8.93 -21.35
C ILE A 2 87.61 -9.89 -21.58
N THR A 3 87.17 -10.54 -20.54
CA THR A 3 86.03 -11.44 -20.58
C THR A 3 84.79 -10.68 -20.14
N LEU A 4 83.86 -10.54 -21.04
CA LEU A 4 82.53 -9.90 -20.80
C LEU A 4 81.55 -10.88 -20.14
N ASN A 5 80.99 -10.47 -19.05
CA ASN A 5 80.02 -11.21 -18.28
C ASN A 5 78.63 -10.97 -18.83
N LYS A 6 78.01 -12.00 -19.43
CA LYS A 6 76.65 -12.04 -19.97
C LYS A 6 75.70 -12.67 -18.95
N TYR A 7 75.20 -11.95 -18.02
CA TYR A 7 74.00 -12.38 -17.23
C TYR A 7 73.43 -11.14 -16.58
N THR A 8 72.27 -10.75 -16.96
CA THR A 8 71.24 -10.07 -16.17
C THR A 8 70.36 -9.16 -17.02
N VAL A 9 69.60 -9.71 -17.93
CA VAL A 9 68.45 -8.93 -18.59
C VAL A 9 67.20 -9.80 -18.91
N LYS A 10 67.03 -10.96 -18.32
CA LYS A 10 65.87 -11.79 -18.69
C LYS A 10 64.80 -12.02 -17.60
N VAL A 11 64.85 -11.37 -16.45
CA VAL A 11 63.89 -11.68 -15.34
C VAL A 11 62.93 -10.53 -15.03
N LYS A 12 63.07 -9.35 -15.63
CA LYS A 12 62.20 -8.21 -15.29
C LYS A 12 61.01 -7.95 -16.24
N VAL A 13 60.85 -8.70 -17.33
CA VAL A 13 59.77 -8.47 -18.30
C VAL A 13 58.55 -9.39 -18.09
N ILE A 14 58.68 -10.50 -17.35
CA ILE A 14 57.58 -11.45 -17.15
C ILE A 14 56.65 -11.08 -15.99
N PHE A 15 57.09 -10.23 -15.05
CA PHE A 15 56.23 -9.82 -13.92
C PHE A 15 55.34 -8.60 -14.20
N LEU A 16 55.50 -7.91 -15.33
CA LEU A 16 54.70 -6.73 -15.67
C LEU A 16 53.48 -7.07 -16.53
N PHE A 17 53.35 -8.27 -17.07
CA PHE A 17 52.20 -8.67 -17.92
C PHE A 17 51.09 -9.42 -17.18
N CYS A 18 51.34 -9.84 -15.91
CA CYS A 18 50.30 -10.48 -15.09
C CYS A 18 49.45 -9.51 -14.21
N LEU A 19 49.78 -8.22 -14.20
CA LEU A 19 49.05 -7.22 -13.40
C LEU A 19 48.04 -6.40 -14.21
N LEU A 20 47.91 -6.62 -15.52
CA LEU A 20 47.02 -5.89 -16.41
C LEU A 20 45.79 -6.70 -16.89
N GLY A 21 45.59 -7.90 -16.35
CA GLY A 21 44.55 -8.84 -16.83
C GLY A 21 43.39 -9.11 -15.87
N ILE A 22 43.31 -8.47 -14.69
CA ILE A 22 42.16 -8.62 -13.78
C ILE A 22 41.62 -7.25 -13.43
N SER A 23 41.23 -6.49 -14.46
CA SER A 23 40.06 -5.61 -14.32
C SER A 23 38.81 -6.49 -14.42
N CYS A 24 38.54 -7.25 -13.35
CA CYS A 24 37.25 -7.78 -13.12
C CYS A 24 36.33 -6.56 -13.07
N MET A 25 35.67 -6.26 -14.18
CA MET A 25 34.47 -5.38 -14.15
C MET A 25 33.52 -6.06 -13.18
N LEU A 26 33.58 -5.66 -11.93
CA LEU A 26 32.44 -5.77 -11.02
C LEU A 26 31.34 -4.96 -11.70
N LYS A 27 30.56 -5.61 -12.59
CA LYS A 27 29.26 -5.10 -12.98
C LYS A 27 28.56 -4.88 -11.64
N ALA A 28 28.30 -3.63 -11.29
CA ALA A 28 27.41 -3.31 -10.19
C ALA A 28 26.17 -4.15 -10.44
N ALA A 29 25.86 -5.06 -9.53
CA ALA A 29 24.66 -5.89 -9.66
C ALA A 29 23.49 -4.94 -9.83
N ASP A 30 22.75 -5.06 -10.93
CA ASP A 30 21.58 -4.24 -11.17
C ASP A 30 20.66 -4.38 -9.96
N LYS A 31 20.34 -3.23 -9.32
CA LYS A 31 19.49 -3.21 -8.13
C LYS A 31 18.13 -3.76 -8.47
N PRO A 32 17.57 -4.66 -7.64
CA PRO A 32 16.27 -5.26 -7.92
C PRO A 32 15.19 -4.20 -8.14
N ILE A 33 14.48 -4.31 -9.26
CA ILE A 33 13.26 -3.58 -9.55
C ILE A 33 12.11 -4.54 -9.34
N ILE A 34 11.13 -4.16 -8.53
CA ILE A 34 9.96 -4.98 -8.20
C ILE A 34 8.74 -4.30 -8.81
N LYS A 35 7.99 -5.07 -9.60
CA LYS A 35 6.82 -4.60 -10.33
C LYS A 35 5.56 -5.20 -9.73
N ILE A 36 4.65 -4.34 -9.30
CA ILE A 36 3.30 -4.70 -8.86
C ILE A 36 2.35 -4.13 -9.91
N GLU A 37 1.78 -4.98 -10.75
CA GLU A 37 1.07 -4.52 -11.94
C GLU A 37 -0.31 -5.13 -12.07
N THR A 38 -1.25 -4.31 -12.55
CA THR A 38 -2.54 -4.73 -13.09
C THR A 38 -2.55 -4.49 -14.62
N ASP A 39 -3.70 -4.62 -15.26
CA ASP A 39 -3.80 -4.31 -16.70
C ASP A 39 -3.69 -2.81 -17.00
N CYS A 40 -3.98 -1.94 -15.99
CA CYS A 40 -4.02 -0.49 -16.16
C CYS A 40 -3.03 0.28 -15.27
N THR A 41 -2.51 -0.33 -14.20
CA THR A 41 -1.69 0.35 -13.18
C THR A 41 -0.34 -0.33 -13.01
N SER A 42 0.72 0.46 -12.83
CA SER A 42 2.03 0.00 -12.34
C SER A 42 2.39 0.69 -11.04
N LEU A 43 2.80 -0.10 -10.05
CA LEU A 43 3.47 0.34 -8.82
C LEU A 43 4.88 -0.27 -8.84
N ILE A 44 5.90 0.60 -8.90
CA ILE A 44 7.29 0.19 -9.12
C ILE A 44 8.12 0.51 -7.88
N PHE A 45 8.81 -0.50 -7.38
CA PHE A 45 9.78 -0.37 -6.31
C PHE A 45 11.19 -0.65 -6.81
N GLN A 46 12.18 -0.05 -6.15
CA GLN A 46 13.59 -0.33 -6.39
C GLN A 46 14.38 -0.29 -5.08
N VAL A 47 15.36 -1.19 -4.97
CA VAL A 47 16.29 -1.20 -3.87
C VAL A 47 17.34 -0.09 -4.07
N GLY A 48 17.55 0.75 -3.06
CA GLY A 48 18.55 1.82 -3.07
C GLY A 48 19.97 1.35 -2.73
N ASP A 49 20.96 2.25 -2.84
CA ASP A 49 22.36 1.97 -2.48
C ASP A 49 22.54 1.59 -1.01
N ASN A 50 21.69 2.14 -0.16
CA ASN A 50 21.66 1.88 1.28
C ASN A 50 20.92 0.59 1.67
N GLY A 51 20.45 -0.19 0.69
CA GLY A 51 19.69 -1.42 0.89
C GLY A 51 18.23 -1.21 1.25
N ARG A 52 17.75 0.02 1.35
CA ARG A 52 16.32 0.32 1.62
C ARG A 52 15.51 0.20 0.34
N LEU A 53 14.19 0.01 0.48
CA LEU A 53 13.24 -0.11 -0.62
C LEU A 53 12.54 1.24 -0.88
N TYR A 54 12.49 1.67 -2.15
CA TYR A 54 11.92 2.95 -2.56
C TYR A 54 10.79 2.76 -3.56
N GLN A 55 9.67 3.47 -3.36
CA GLN A 55 8.63 3.60 -4.38
C GLN A 55 9.08 4.61 -5.43
N ARG A 56 9.31 4.12 -6.65
CA ARG A 56 9.74 4.92 -7.79
C ARG A 56 8.57 5.49 -8.58
N TYR A 57 7.46 4.76 -8.61
CA TYR A 57 6.30 5.10 -9.42
C TYR A 57 5.03 4.46 -8.88
N LEU A 58 3.91 5.17 -8.98
CA LEU A 58 2.55 4.67 -8.92
C LEU A 58 1.70 5.48 -9.91
N GLY A 59 1.10 4.79 -10.88
CA GLY A 59 0.33 5.46 -11.92
C GLY A 59 -0.09 4.52 -13.05
N LYS A 60 -0.37 5.09 -14.23
CA LYS A 60 -0.70 4.33 -15.44
C LYS A 60 0.34 3.25 -15.71
N LYS A 61 -0.10 2.10 -16.22
CA LYS A 61 0.79 1.00 -16.58
C LYS A 61 1.92 1.46 -17.52
N LEU A 62 3.15 1.13 -17.14
CA LEU A 62 4.35 1.34 -17.96
C LEU A 62 4.54 0.14 -18.87
N ASN A 63 4.67 0.40 -20.18
CA ASN A 63 4.70 -0.66 -21.18
C ASN A 63 6.13 -1.08 -21.59
N HIS A 64 7.14 -0.24 -21.30
CA HIS A 64 8.51 -0.48 -21.71
C HIS A 64 9.47 -0.44 -20.51
N GLU A 65 10.41 -1.37 -20.47
CA GLU A 65 11.44 -1.38 -19.42
C GLU A 65 12.36 -0.15 -19.47
N SER A 66 12.54 0.44 -20.65
CA SER A 66 13.27 1.70 -20.81
C SER A 66 12.67 2.85 -20.00
N ASP A 67 11.36 2.81 -19.71
CA ASP A 67 10.67 3.87 -18.97
C ASP A 67 11.15 3.93 -17.51
N PHE A 68 11.62 2.79 -16.95
CA PHE A 68 12.09 2.71 -15.56
C PHE A 68 13.39 3.50 -15.32
N VAL A 69 14.21 3.70 -16.35
CA VAL A 69 15.48 4.45 -16.25
C VAL A 69 15.22 5.92 -15.89
N TYR A 70 14.13 6.47 -16.37
CA TYR A 70 13.76 7.88 -16.20
C TYR A 70 12.93 8.15 -14.93
N LEU A 71 12.58 7.12 -14.17
CA LEU A 71 11.83 7.31 -12.93
C LEU A 71 12.66 8.07 -11.88
N PRO A 72 12.05 8.96 -11.09
CA PRO A 72 12.73 9.66 -10.00
C PRO A 72 13.26 8.67 -8.94
N GLN A 73 14.13 9.12 -8.06
CA GLN A 73 14.66 8.27 -6.99
C GLN A 73 13.57 7.68 -6.08
N GLY A 74 12.48 8.42 -5.91
CA GLY A 74 11.33 8.00 -5.11
C GLY A 74 11.54 8.13 -3.60
N THR A 75 10.54 7.70 -2.84
CA THR A 75 10.48 7.77 -1.37
C THR A 75 10.48 6.37 -0.77
N GLU A 76 11.06 6.20 0.41
CA GLU A 76 11.12 4.90 1.12
C GLU A 76 9.72 4.33 1.34
N VAL A 77 9.53 3.04 0.98
CA VAL A 77 8.20 2.41 0.87
C VAL A 77 7.49 2.27 2.21
N TYR A 78 8.22 1.90 3.25
CA TYR A 78 7.65 1.59 4.57
C TYR A 78 8.52 2.22 5.64
N ILE A 79 8.38 3.54 5.81
CA ILE A 79 9.24 4.35 6.68
C ILE A 79 9.08 3.90 8.12
N THR A 80 10.21 3.70 8.78
CA THR A 80 10.29 3.27 10.17
C THR A 80 10.56 4.44 11.11
N HIS A 81 10.05 4.36 12.33
CA HIS A 81 10.44 5.31 13.37
C HIS A 81 11.95 5.21 13.68
N GLY A 82 12.61 6.35 13.82
CA GLY A 82 14.05 6.43 14.13
C GLY A 82 14.99 6.32 12.91
N ALA A 83 14.44 6.35 11.69
CA ALA A 83 15.20 6.26 10.44
C ALA A 83 15.48 7.63 9.77
N GLU A 84 15.67 8.68 10.54
CA GLU A 84 16.02 10.04 10.06
C GLU A 84 14.90 10.73 9.25
N ASP A 85 13.65 10.32 9.40
CA ASP A 85 12.50 10.95 8.77
C ASP A 85 11.71 11.77 9.81
N TYR A 86 11.28 12.96 9.45
CA TYR A 86 10.53 13.89 10.32
C TYR A 86 9.01 13.64 10.26
N PHE A 87 8.55 12.80 9.33
CA PHE A 87 7.15 12.61 9.04
C PHE A 87 6.60 11.32 9.67
N GLU A 88 5.28 11.10 9.52
CA GLU A 88 4.64 9.92 10.10
C GLU A 88 5.26 8.61 9.58
N PRO A 89 5.73 7.73 10.48
CA PRO A 89 6.21 6.42 10.09
C PRO A 89 5.05 5.45 9.83
N ALA A 90 5.29 4.45 8.98
CA ALA A 90 4.39 3.31 8.78
C ALA A 90 4.43 2.33 9.95
N ILE A 91 5.59 2.18 10.58
CA ILE A 91 5.82 1.27 11.70
C ILE A 91 6.61 1.94 12.82
N GLN A 92 6.18 1.70 14.05
CA GLN A 92 6.89 2.07 15.26
C GLN A 92 6.90 0.89 16.22
N VAL A 93 8.10 0.47 16.60
CA VAL A 93 8.36 -0.65 17.49
C VAL A 93 9.10 -0.15 18.73
N LEU A 94 8.73 -0.68 19.89
CA LEU A 94 9.55 -0.59 21.09
C LEU A 94 10.14 -1.99 21.34
N HIS A 95 11.44 -2.12 21.16
CA HIS A 95 12.17 -3.38 21.37
C HIS A 95 12.19 -3.79 22.85
N ASN A 96 12.49 -5.07 23.11
CA ASN A 96 12.44 -5.59 24.48
C ASN A 96 13.46 -4.97 25.44
N ASP A 97 14.47 -4.26 24.94
CA ASP A 97 15.46 -3.50 25.70
C ASP A 97 15.09 -2.02 25.89
N GLY A 98 13.93 -1.60 25.36
CA GLY A 98 13.44 -0.22 25.44
C GLY A 98 13.91 0.68 24.31
N ASN A 99 14.66 0.18 23.32
CA ASN A 99 15.08 0.98 22.15
C ASN A 99 13.91 1.09 21.15
N PRO A 100 13.55 2.30 20.65
CA PRO A 100 12.49 2.48 19.67
C PRO A 100 12.96 2.48 18.21
N SER A 101 14.27 2.37 17.94
CA SER A 101 14.82 2.52 16.57
C SER A 101 14.68 1.24 15.78
N LEU A 102 14.18 1.34 14.56
CA LEU A 102 14.05 0.26 13.59
C LEU A 102 14.60 0.72 12.23
N LEU A 103 15.43 -0.09 11.58
CA LEU A 103 15.98 0.20 10.26
C LEU A 103 15.79 -0.99 9.33
N LEU A 104 14.78 -0.94 8.50
CA LEU A 104 14.44 -2.03 7.60
C LEU A 104 15.24 -1.95 6.28
N LYS A 105 15.87 -3.07 5.90
CA LYS A 105 16.53 -3.26 4.62
C LYS A 105 15.89 -4.40 3.84
N TYR A 106 15.90 -4.26 2.53
CA TYR A 106 15.44 -5.30 1.61
C TYR A 106 16.30 -6.57 1.74
N VAL A 107 15.64 -7.72 1.77
CA VAL A 107 16.26 -9.04 1.77
C VAL A 107 15.99 -9.76 0.45
N GLU A 108 14.71 -9.95 0.13
CA GLU A 108 14.26 -10.71 -1.03
C GLU A 108 12.82 -10.35 -1.39
N HIS A 109 12.39 -10.78 -2.56
CA HIS A 109 10.96 -10.80 -2.93
C HIS A 109 10.65 -12.04 -3.75
N SER A 110 9.38 -12.41 -3.75
CA SER A 110 8.84 -13.49 -4.58
C SER A 110 7.46 -13.13 -5.09
N SER A 111 7.12 -13.63 -6.28
CA SER A 111 5.78 -13.47 -6.85
C SER A 111 5.21 -14.84 -7.22
N SER A 112 3.94 -15.07 -6.89
CA SER A 112 3.25 -16.31 -7.18
C SER A 112 1.82 -16.07 -7.63
N ARG A 113 1.36 -16.84 -8.62
CA ARG A 113 -0.03 -16.82 -9.05
C ARG A 113 -0.89 -17.65 -8.10
N GLN A 114 -2.00 -17.08 -7.66
CA GLN A 114 -2.96 -17.73 -6.77
C GLN A 114 -4.02 -18.50 -7.56
N ASN A 115 -4.78 -19.36 -6.88
CA ASN A 115 -5.82 -20.20 -7.50
C ASN A 115 -6.97 -19.40 -8.11
N ASP A 116 -7.25 -18.20 -7.61
CA ASP A 116 -8.27 -17.28 -8.12
C ASP A 116 -7.79 -16.44 -9.30
N GLY A 117 -6.53 -16.65 -9.74
CA GLY A 117 -5.91 -15.94 -10.85
C GLY A 117 -5.21 -14.65 -10.48
N SER A 118 -5.33 -14.18 -9.23
CA SER A 118 -4.55 -13.05 -8.72
C SER A 118 -3.05 -13.38 -8.62
N VAL A 119 -2.22 -12.36 -8.53
CA VAL A 119 -0.77 -12.52 -8.33
C VAL A 119 -0.39 -11.89 -7.01
N GLU A 120 0.20 -12.68 -6.11
CA GLU A 120 0.76 -12.19 -4.86
C GLU A 120 2.26 -11.96 -5.00
N THR A 121 2.71 -10.76 -4.65
CA THR A 121 4.13 -10.43 -4.50
C THR A 121 4.39 -10.12 -3.02
N VAL A 122 5.37 -10.83 -2.46
CA VAL A 122 5.82 -10.67 -1.07
C VAL A 122 7.22 -10.08 -1.08
N ILE A 123 7.41 -8.96 -0.38
CA ILE A 123 8.72 -8.30 -0.23
C ILE A 123 9.13 -8.41 1.23
N THR A 124 10.26 -9.03 1.48
CA THR A 124 10.83 -9.22 2.83
C THR A 124 11.82 -8.13 3.15
N LEU A 125 11.57 -7.41 4.25
CA LEU A 125 12.45 -6.41 4.84
C LEU A 125 12.91 -6.90 6.21
N LYS A 126 14.14 -6.56 6.62
CA LYS A 126 14.70 -6.98 7.91
C LYS A 126 15.58 -5.90 8.51
N ASP A 127 15.57 -5.78 9.82
CA ASP A 127 16.52 -4.95 10.55
C ASP A 127 17.86 -5.71 10.76
N ASP A 128 18.98 -4.99 10.62
CA ASP A 128 20.33 -5.59 10.78
C ASP A 128 20.72 -5.81 12.26
N LYS A 129 20.15 -5.06 13.18
CA LYS A 129 20.51 -5.06 14.60
C LYS A 129 19.52 -5.85 15.45
N TYR A 130 18.24 -5.70 15.18
CA TYR A 130 17.17 -6.39 15.86
C TYR A 130 16.61 -7.50 14.97
N PRO A 131 16.27 -8.67 15.51
CA PRO A 131 15.74 -9.78 14.72
C PRO A 131 14.25 -9.54 14.40
N VAL A 132 13.94 -8.40 13.78
CA VAL A 132 12.60 -8.01 13.30
C VAL A 132 12.55 -8.18 11.80
N THR A 133 11.50 -8.82 11.31
CA THR A 133 11.20 -9.03 9.90
C THR A 133 9.83 -8.46 9.58
N VAL A 134 9.75 -7.69 8.51
CA VAL A 134 8.51 -7.14 7.97
C VAL A 134 8.34 -7.66 6.56
N LYS A 135 7.16 -8.23 6.26
CA LYS A 135 6.78 -8.66 4.93
C LYS A 135 5.67 -7.76 4.40
N LEU A 136 5.92 -7.13 3.26
CA LEU A 136 4.93 -6.34 2.55
C LEU A 136 4.29 -7.23 1.48
N HIS A 137 2.99 -7.44 1.58
CA HIS A 137 2.21 -8.24 0.65
C HIS A 137 1.44 -7.35 -0.31
N TYR A 138 1.53 -7.64 -1.61
CA TYR A 138 0.78 -6.98 -2.67
C TYR A 138 0.10 -8.06 -3.51
N ILE A 139 -1.23 -8.04 -3.58
CA ILE A 139 -2.02 -8.97 -4.38
C ILE A 139 -2.73 -8.16 -5.46
N THR A 140 -2.47 -8.49 -6.72
CA THR A 140 -3.04 -7.80 -7.88
C THR A 140 -4.15 -8.62 -8.50
N TYR A 141 -5.29 -7.98 -8.71
CA TYR A 141 -6.42 -8.44 -9.50
C TYR A 141 -6.36 -7.69 -10.84
N ALA A 142 -5.67 -8.28 -11.81
CA ALA A 142 -5.21 -7.57 -12.99
C ALA A 142 -6.35 -6.95 -13.80
N ALA A 143 -7.37 -7.74 -14.13
CA ALA A 143 -8.49 -7.31 -14.98
C ALA A 143 -9.38 -6.26 -14.31
N GLU A 144 -9.58 -6.39 -13.00
CA GLU A 144 -10.40 -5.47 -12.21
C GLU A 144 -9.63 -4.23 -11.74
N ASN A 145 -8.33 -4.16 -12.04
CA ASN A 145 -7.44 -3.06 -11.67
C ASN A 145 -7.46 -2.74 -10.16
N ILE A 146 -7.47 -3.78 -9.32
CA ILE A 146 -7.40 -3.65 -7.86
C ILE A 146 -6.08 -4.19 -7.34
N ILE A 147 -5.48 -3.47 -6.42
CA ILE A 147 -4.32 -3.92 -5.64
C ILE A 147 -4.74 -4.00 -4.17
N LYS A 148 -4.56 -5.18 -3.59
CA LYS A 148 -4.70 -5.41 -2.15
C LYS A 148 -3.33 -5.45 -1.51
N THR A 149 -3.16 -4.80 -0.35
CA THR A 149 -1.91 -4.85 0.41
C THR A 149 -2.16 -5.02 1.90
N PHE A 150 -1.27 -5.72 2.56
CA PHE A 150 -1.18 -5.85 4.01
C PHE A 150 0.27 -6.10 4.41
N THR A 151 0.53 -5.98 5.71
CA THR A 151 1.87 -6.16 6.27
C THR A 151 1.86 -7.27 7.31
N GLU A 152 2.89 -8.10 7.30
CA GLU A 152 3.19 -9.05 8.38
C GLU A 152 4.45 -8.61 9.12
N ILE A 153 4.38 -8.61 10.44
CA ILE A 153 5.47 -8.23 11.34
C ILE A 153 5.78 -9.42 12.24
N ASN A 154 7.02 -9.88 12.22
CA ASN A 154 7.52 -10.98 13.05
C ASN A 154 8.84 -10.57 13.70
N HIS A 155 9.13 -11.12 14.89
CA HIS A 155 10.41 -10.93 15.53
C HIS A 155 10.90 -12.20 16.26
N GLN A 156 12.22 -12.26 16.52
CA GLN A 156 12.87 -13.34 17.23
C GLN A 156 13.60 -12.84 18.50
N GLU A 157 13.16 -11.71 19.05
CA GLU A 157 13.67 -11.20 20.32
C GLU A 157 13.25 -12.13 21.48
N LYS A 158 13.97 -12.07 22.61
CA LYS A 158 13.74 -12.99 23.75
C LYS A 158 12.44 -12.74 24.50
N LYS A 159 11.93 -11.49 24.46
CA LYS A 159 10.70 -11.05 25.14
C LYS A 159 9.79 -10.38 24.11
N PRO A 160 8.51 -10.16 24.43
CA PRO A 160 7.61 -9.41 23.59
C PRO A 160 8.16 -8.02 23.24
N ILE A 161 7.84 -7.54 22.03
CA ILE A 161 8.02 -6.14 21.61
C ILE A 161 6.67 -5.45 21.59
N VAL A 162 6.66 -4.10 21.58
CA VAL A 162 5.41 -3.35 21.51
C VAL A 162 5.33 -2.67 20.14
N LEU A 163 4.25 -2.90 19.42
CA LEU A 163 3.91 -2.22 18.20
C LEU A 163 2.97 -1.08 18.53
N SER A 164 3.39 0.17 18.33
CA SER A 164 2.56 1.37 18.53
C SER A 164 2.07 2.01 17.23
N LYS A 165 2.71 1.68 16.08
CA LYS A 165 2.21 1.95 14.72
C LYS A 165 2.53 0.75 13.82
N TYR A 166 1.59 0.41 12.95
CA TYR A 166 1.69 -0.75 12.06
C TYR A 166 0.71 -0.60 10.88
N ALA A 167 1.16 0.11 9.87
CA ALA A 167 0.33 0.40 8.70
C ALA A 167 0.11 -0.83 7.82
N SER A 168 -1.07 -0.95 7.23
CA SER A 168 -1.35 -1.92 6.17
C SER A 168 -0.72 -1.50 4.85
N SER A 169 -0.58 -0.19 4.63
CA SER A 169 -0.04 0.40 3.41
C SER A 169 0.55 1.78 3.69
N MET A 170 1.61 2.11 2.94
CA MET A 170 2.12 3.46 2.79
C MET A 170 2.37 3.70 1.30
N LEU A 171 1.72 4.71 0.72
CA LEU A 171 1.85 5.10 -0.69
C LEU A 171 2.34 6.53 -0.79
N HIS A 172 3.12 6.82 -1.83
CA HIS A 172 3.72 8.13 -2.04
C HIS A 172 3.31 8.71 -3.40
N PHE A 173 3.04 10.02 -3.41
CA PHE A 173 2.67 10.77 -4.60
C PHE A 173 3.44 12.07 -4.67
N ASN A 174 3.81 12.46 -5.90
CA ASN A 174 4.40 13.75 -6.21
C ASN A 174 3.59 14.39 -7.33
N ARG A 175 2.71 15.34 -6.98
CA ARG A 175 1.86 16.13 -7.88
C ARG A 175 1.77 17.54 -7.34
N ASP A 176 1.41 18.48 -8.20
CA ASP A 176 1.31 19.91 -7.82
C ASP A 176 0.20 20.13 -6.77
N LYS A 177 -0.88 19.36 -6.82
CA LYS A 177 -2.04 19.48 -5.94
C LYS A 177 -2.66 18.12 -5.65
N TYR A 178 -3.38 18.05 -4.54
CA TYR A 178 -4.11 16.89 -4.07
C TYR A 178 -5.49 17.30 -3.57
N PHE A 179 -6.53 16.59 -3.98
CA PHE A 179 -7.89 16.85 -3.53
C PHE A 179 -8.46 15.57 -2.90
N LEU A 180 -8.76 15.66 -1.61
CA LEU A 180 -9.27 14.53 -0.83
C LEU A 180 -10.79 14.63 -0.75
N THR A 181 -11.48 13.58 -1.22
CA THR A 181 -12.90 13.35 -1.01
C THR A 181 -13.06 12.36 0.15
N GLU A 182 -13.79 12.80 1.18
CA GLU A 182 -14.15 12.01 2.36
C GLU A 182 -15.68 11.88 2.47
N PHE A 183 -16.10 10.81 3.14
CA PHE A 183 -17.50 10.45 3.30
C PHE A 183 -17.84 10.41 4.78
N SER A 184 -18.77 11.24 5.19
CA SER A 184 -19.23 11.33 6.57
C SER A 184 -20.73 11.11 6.64
N GLY A 185 -21.25 10.83 7.81
CA GLY A 185 -22.68 10.62 7.96
C GLY A 185 -23.15 10.61 9.41
N ASP A 186 -24.44 10.46 9.54
CA ASP A 186 -25.16 10.22 10.78
C ASP A 186 -26.48 9.54 10.43
N TRP A 187 -27.29 9.21 11.43
CA TRP A 187 -28.62 8.68 11.21
C TRP A 187 -29.47 9.62 10.35
N ALA A 188 -30.09 9.09 9.29
CA ALA A 188 -30.85 9.83 8.26
C ALA A 188 -30.03 10.92 7.52
N HIS A 189 -28.72 10.88 7.59
CA HIS A 189 -27.76 11.74 6.90
C HIS A 189 -26.52 10.95 6.47
N GLU A 190 -26.73 9.77 5.86
CA GLU A 190 -25.67 8.88 5.45
C GLU A 190 -24.90 9.42 4.23
N VAL A 191 -23.60 9.16 4.21
CA VAL A 191 -22.71 9.35 3.05
C VAL A 191 -22.71 10.78 2.50
N ASN A 192 -22.55 11.78 3.38
CA ASN A 192 -22.28 13.14 2.93
C ASN A 192 -20.88 13.25 2.36
N ILE A 193 -20.77 13.81 1.17
CA ILE A 193 -19.52 13.94 0.42
C ILE A 193 -18.91 15.32 0.69
N ALA A 194 -17.62 15.34 1.06
CA ALA A 194 -16.84 16.56 1.19
C ALA A 194 -15.51 16.40 0.44
N GLU A 195 -15.22 17.33 -0.48
CA GLU A 195 -13.93 17.40 -1.17
C GLU A 195 -13.14 18.64 -0.73
N ARG A 196 -11.83 18.50 -0.50
CA ARG A 196 -10.96 19.60 -0.11
C ARG A 196 -9.55 19.42 -0.65
N GLU A 197 -8.91 20.53 -1.01
CA GLU A 197 -7.48 20.55 -1.33
C GLU A 197 -6.65 20.28 -0.06
N LEU A 198 -5.64 19.42 -0.18
CA LEU A 198 -4.67 19.14 0.87
C LEU A 198 -3.53 20.16 0.76
N ALA A 199 -3.15 20.75 1.91
CA ALA A 199 -2.02 21.66 2.04
C ALA A 199 -0.94 21.02 2.91
N PHE A 200 0.23 21.68 2.99
CA PHE A 200 1.30 21.30 3.91
C PHE A 200 0.77 20.96 5.30
N GLY A 201 1.19 19.81 5.81
CA GLY A 201 0.77 19.29 7.09
C GLY A 201 -0.02 17.98 6.95
N LYS A 202 -0.81 17.66 7.95
CA LYS A 202 -1.45 16.36 8.11
C LYS A 202 -2.97 16.45 8.21
N LYS A 203 -3.68 15.72 7.34
CA LYS A 203 -5.12 15.44 7.45
C LYS A 203 -5.32 13.96 7.78
N THR A 204 -6.24 13.66 8.69
CA THR A 204 -6.64 12.29 9.01
C THR A 204 -8.13 12.07 8.77
N ILE A 205 -8.48 10.85 8.33
CA ILE A 205 -9.82 10.28 8.36
C ILE A 205 -9.75 9.11 9.32
N ASP A 206 -10.39 9.19 10.48
CA ASP A 206 -10.29 8.13 11.50
C ASP A 206 -11.58 7.95 12.30
N THR A 207 -11.68 6.79 12.95
CA THR A 207 -12.76 6.51 13.90
C THR A 207 -12.21 5.84 15.15
N LYS A 208 -12.95 6.01 16.25
CA LYS A 208 -12.73 5.37 17.54
C LYS A 208 -13.93 4.51 18.00
N LEU A 209 -14.90 4.32 17.10
CA LEU A 209 -16.14 3.58 17.32
C LEU A 209 -16.35 2.40 16.36
N GLY A 210 -15.27 1.96 15.68
CA GLY A 210 -15.35 0.97 14.62
C GLY A 210 -15.87 1.55 13.29
N ALA A 211 -15.91 0.72 12.25
CA ALA A 211 -16.40 1.10 10.94
C ALA A 211 -17.91 0.83 10.86
N ARG A 212 -18.70 1.89 10.80
CA ARG A 212 -20.15 1.82 10.61
C ARG A 212 -20.52 2.68 9.39
N ALA A 213 -21.11 2.05 8.37
CA ALA A 213 -21.38 2.70 7.10
C ALA A 213 -22.30 3.93 7.20
N ASN A 214 -23.23 3.93 8.15
CA ASN A 214 -24.22 4.97 8.36
C ASN A 214 -23.85 5.97 9.48
N MET A 215 -22.66 5.89 10.05
CA MET A 215 -22.30 6.74 11.19
C MET A 215 -20.93 7.37 10.97
N PHE A 216 -20.86 8.68 11.20
CA PHE A 216 -19.68 9.53 11.27
C PHE A 216 -18.77 9.47 10.04
N VAL A 217 -17.93 8.43 9.88
CA VAL A 217 -16.86 8.39 8.88
C VAL A 217 -16.76 7.02 8.26
N SER A 218 -16.72 6.96 6.93
CA SER A 218 -16.54 5.71 6.17
C SER A 218 -15.04 5.34 6.05
N PRO A 219 -14.67 4.05 6.11
CA PRO A 219 -13.32 3.57 5.88
C PRO A 219 -12.94 3.57 4.38
N PHE A 220 -13.22 4.68 3.72
CA PHE A 220 -13.11 4.86 2.28
C PHE A 220 -12.76 6.30 1.94
N PHE A 221 -11.94 6.51 0.91
CA PHE A 221 -11.60 7.83 0.41
C PHE A 221 -11.37 7.83 -1.10
N GLN A 222 -11.48 9.00 -1.73
CA GLN A 222 -11.00 9.26 -3.07
C GLN A 222 -9.97 10.38 -3.03
N LEU A 223 -8.86 10.21 -3.71
CA LEU A 223 -7.75 11.17 -3.77
C LEU A 223 -7.51 11.54 -5.23
N SER A 224 -7.98 12.71 -5.64
CA SER A 224 -7.70 13.26 -6.95
C SER A 224 -6.30 13.89 -6.98
N LEU A 225 -5.55 13.65 -8.05
CA LEU A 225 -4.15 14.00 -8.21
C LEU A 225 -4.00 15.08 -9.29
N GLY A 226 -3.40 16.22 -8.95
CA GLY A 226 -3.20 17.36 -9.83
C GLY A 226 -4.41 18.31 -9.91
N ALA A 227 -5.61 17.79 -10.11
CA ALA A 227 -6.87 18.54 -10.16
C ALA A 227 -8.03 17.71 -9.62
N PRO A 228 -9.17 18.32 -9.22
CA PRO A 228 -10.38 17.58 -8.90
C PRO A 228 -10.78 16.67 -10.06
N SER A 229 -11.06 15.39 -9.76
CA SER A 229 -11.50 14.42 -10.76
C SER A 229 -13.01 14.45 -10.88
N GLU A 230 -13.49 14.29 -12.12
CA GLU A 230 -14.89 14.15 -12.47
C GLU A 230 -15.31 12.67 -12.55
N GLU A 231 -16.57 12.40 -12.92
CA GLU A 231 -17.07 11.04 -13.12
C GLU A 231 -16.28 10.27 -14.19
N ASN A 232 -15.97 10.93 -15.33
CA ASN A 232 -15.37 10.29 -16.51
C ASN A 232 -14.01 10.86 -16.89
N SER A 233 -13.39 11.68 -16.05
CA SER A 233 -12.09 12.29 -16.34
C SER A 233 -11.32 12.63 -15.06
N GLY A 234 -9.99 12.72 -15.19
CA GLY A 234 -9.09 13.07 -14.10
C GLY A 234 -8.39 11.88 -13.46
N GLU A 235 -7.28 12.17 -12.86
CA GLU A 235 -6.41 11.20 -12.17
C GLU A 235 -6.89 11.01 -10.72
N VAL A 236 -7.22 9.78 -10.34
CA VAL A 236 -7.72 9.48 -9.00
C VAL A 236 -7.20 8.16 -8.46
N LEU A 237 -6.83 8.16 -7.19
CA LEU A 237 -6.65 6.96 -6.36
C LEU A 237 -7.88 6.81 -5.47
N VAL A 238 -8.45 5.62 -5.42
CA VAL A 238 -9.53 5.27 -4.49
C VAL A 238 -9.06 4.17 -3.58
N GLY A 239 -9.28 4.32 -2.27
CA GLY A 239 -8.81 3.37 -1.27
C GLY A 239 -9.82 3.07 -0.19
N THR A 240 -9.79 1.82 0.31
CA THR A 240 -10.62 1.34 1.42
C THR A 240 -9.87 0.33 2.28
N LEU A 241 -10.20 0.29 3.57
CA LEU A 241 -9.65 -0.69 4.51
C LEU A 241 -10.68 -1.78 4.80
N GLY A 242 -10.31 -3.04 4.59
CA GLY A 242 -11.10 -4.22 4.92
C GLY A 242 -11.07 -4.52 6.42
N TRP A 243 -11.58 -3.59 7.24
CA TRP A 243 -11.52 -3.66 8.70
C TRP A 243 -12.79 -3.08 9.33
N THR A 244 -13.34 -3.77 10.31
CA THR A 244 -14.54 -3.34 11.02
C THR A 244 -14.25 -2.64 12.36
N GLY A 245 -13.00 -2.65 12.79
CA GLY A 245 -12.52 -1.94 13.98
C GLY A 245 -12.16 -0.48 13.72
N ASN A 246 -11.48 0.14 14.68
CA ASN A 246 -11.00 1.51 14.55
C ASN A 246 -9.94 1.62 13.45
N PHE A 247 -10.14 2.52 12.50
CA PHE A 247 -9.25 2.71 11.37
C PHE A 247 -8.71 4.14 11.32
N ARG A 248 -7.60 4.32 10.59
CA ARG A 248 -7.06 5.64 10.25
C ARG A 248 -6.45 5.63 8.85
N PHE A 249 -6.81 6.66 8.08
CA PHE A 249 -6.05 7.12 6.91
C PHE A 249 -5.35 8.43 7.28
N THR A 250 -4.06 8.50 7.02
CA THR A 250 -3.27 9.71 7.22
C THR A 250 -2.76 10.19 5.87
N PHE A 251 -3.07 11.44 5.55
CA PHE A 251 -2.61 12.16 4.36
C PHE A 251 -1.67 13.25 4.85
N GLU A 252 -0.38 13.13 4.57
CA GLU A 252 0.63 14.07 5.02
C GLU A 252 1.39 14.64 3.83
N VAL A 253 1.25 15.96 3.62
CA VAL A 253 1.96 16.72 2.59
C VAL A 253 3.18 17.37 3.23
N ASP A 254 4.36 17.12 2.67
CA ASP A 254 5.60 17.66 3.18
C ASP A 254 5.96 19.04 2.58
N ASN A 255 7.12 19.57 2.96
CA ASN A 255 7.62 20.87 2.50
C ASN A 255 8.09 20.89 1.04
N LYS A 256 8.16 19.74 0.40
CA LYS A 256 8.43 19.58 -1.04
C LYS A 256 7.15 19.28 -1.84
N ASN A 257 6.01 19.37 -1.17
CA ASN A 257 4.71 19.00 -1.71
C ASN A 257 4.60 17.52 -2.11
N GLU A 258 5.40 16.64 -1.48
CA GLU A 258 5.24 15.20 -1.62
C GLU A 258 4.19 14.72 -0.63
N LEU A 259 3.23 13.92 -1.11
CA LEU A 259 2.15 13.35 -0.30
C LEU A 259 2.46 11.89 0.05
N ARG A 260 2.35 11.56 1.34
CA ARG A 260 2.26 10.18 1.79
C ARG A 260 0.86 9.85 2.29
N VAL A 261 0.38 8.67 1.93
CA VAL A 261 -0.91 8.12 2.35
C VAL A 261 -0.64 6.86 3.17
N ILE A 262 -0.96 6.90 4.46
CA ILE A 262 -0.78 5.78 5.38
C ILE A 262 -2.15 5.24 5.75
N SER A 263 -2.36 3.93 5.58
CA SER A 263 -3.65 3.27 5.79
C SER A 263 -3.51 2.11 6.77
N GLY A 264 -4.40 2.00 7.75
CA GLY A 264 -4.35 0.88 8.69
C GLY A 264 -5.27 1.05 9.90
N ILE A 265 -5.01 0.24 10.94
CA ILE A 265 -5.68 0.35 12.24
C ILE A 265 -5.35 1.71 12.86
N ASN A 266 -6.33 2.34 13.52
CA ASN A 266 -6.08 3.57 14.26
C ASN A 266 -5.14 3.27 15.44
N PRO A 267 -3.94 3.89 15.49
CA PRO A 267 -3.00 3.65 16.60
C PRO A 267 -3.43 4.32 17.92
N TYR A 268 -4.53 5.05 17.93
CA TYR A 268 -5.05 5.66 19.16
C TYR A 268 -5.47 4.57 20.17
N ALA A 269 -4.82 4.54 21.33
CA ALA A 269 -5.05 3.56 22.40
C ALA A 269 -5.03 2.10 21.88
N SER A 270 -4.14 1.78 20.94
CA SER A 270 -4.10 0.49 20.23
C SER A 270 -2.66 -0.04 20.11
N GLU A 271 -1.92 0.00 21.23
CA GLU A 271 -0.63 -0.68 21.32
C GLU A 271 -0.81 -2.20 21.34
N TYR A 272 0.02 -2.90 20.58
CA TYR A 272 -0.02 -4.35 20.51
C TYR A 272 1.29 -4.95 21.04
N SER A 273 1.19 -5.74 22.08
CA SER A 273 2.32 -6.52 22.60
C SER A 273 2.44 -7.80 21.76
N LEU A 274 3.44 -7.82 20.86
CA LEU A 274 3.71 -8.97 19.99
C LEU A 274 4.63 -9.95 20.71
N PRO A 275 4.15 -11.18 21.02
CA PRO A 275 4.99 -12.21 21.62
C PRO A 275 6.13 -12.64 20.69
N ALA A 276 7.21 -13.15 21.27
CA ALA A 276 8.35 -13.67 20.53
C ALA A 276 7.94 -14.81 19.58
N LYS A 277 8.41 -14.78 18.35
CA LYS A 277 8.16 -15.77 17.29
C LYS A 277 6.74 -15.77 16.72
N GLU A 278 5.84 -14.94 17.24
CA GLU A 278 4.52 -14.75 16.65
C GLU A 278 4.56 -13.74 15.51
N THR A 279 3.54 -13.77 14.67
CA THR A 279 3.37 -12.87 13.54
C THR A 279 2.11 -12.03 13.74
N PHE A 280 2.27 -10.72 13.71
CA PHE A 280 1.16 -9.79 13.62
C PHE A 280 0.86 -9.50 12.14
N ARG A 281 -0.40 -9.66 11.72
CA ARG A 281 -0.87 -9.33 10.37
C ARG A 281 -1.83 -8.14 10.45
N THR A 282 -1.56 -7.10 9.65
CA THR A 282 -2.46 -5.94 9.52
C THR A 282 -3.70 -6.28 8.68
N PRO A 283 -4.80 -5.50 8.81
CA PRO A 283 -5.95 -5.60 7.90
C PRO A 283 -5.56 -5.37 6.45
N ASP A 284 -6.39 -5.90 5.53
CA ASP A 284 -6.23 -5.67 4.10
C ASP A 284 -6.61 -4.22 3.73
N PHE A 285 -5.74 -3.53 3.03
CA PHE A 285 -6.04 -2.28 2.36
C PHE A 285 -6.17 -2.52 0.86
N TYR A 286 -7.23 -2.00 0.26
CA TYR A 286 -7.53 -2.16 -1.16
C TYR A 286 -7.49 -0.80 -1.84
N PHE A 287 -6.90 -0.72 -3.02
CA PHE A 287 -6.92 0.49 -3.80
C PHE A 287 -6.97 0.22 -5.31
N THR A 288 -7.45 1.20 -6.04
CA THR A 288 -7.42 1.29 -7.50
C THR A 288 -6.93 2.67 -7.92
N TYR A 289 -6.30 2.73 -9.08
CA TYR A 289 -5.88 3.98 -9.72
C TYR A 289 -6.55 4.10 -11.07
N SER A 290 -7.06 5.28 -11.41
CA SER A 290 -7.70 5.57 -12.69
C SER A 290 -7.26 6.92 -13.24
N LEU A 291 -7.14 7.02 -14.56
CA LEU A 291 -7.00 8.28 -15.32
C LEU A 291 -8.34 8.75 -15.91
N ASN A 292 -9.38 7.94 -15.80
CA ASN A 292 -10.68 8.15 -16.41
C ASN A 292 -11.74 8.50 -15.35
N GLY A 293 -11.30 9.13 -14.25
CA GLY A 293 -12.19 9.67 -13.22
C GLY A 293 -12.72 8.67 -12.20
N LYS A 294 -13.59 9.20 -11.34
CA LYS A 294 -14.15 8.52 -10.16
C LYS A 294 -15.05 7.34 -10.53
N GLY A 295 -15.76 7.44 -11.66
CA GLY A 295 -16.66 6.39 -12.14
C GLY A 295 -15.95 5.11 -12.56
N GLU A 296 -14.81 5.20 -13.28
CA GLU A 296 -14.00 4.01 -13.59
C GLU A 296 -13.45 3.36 -12.31
N ALA A 297 -12.89 4.16 -11.41
CA ALA A 297 -12.40 3.66 -10.13
C ALA A 297 -13.49 2.97 -9.31
N SER A 298 -14.71 3.49 -9.31
CA SER A 298 -15.88 2.86 -8.68
C SER A 298 -16.24 1.53 -9.34
N ARG A 299 -16.30 1.47 -10.67
CA ARG A 299 -16.58 0.23 -11.41
C ARG A 299 -15.54 -0.85 -11.17
N ASN A 300 -14.25 -0.49 -11.07
CA ASN A 300 -13.18 -1.43 -10.71
C ASN A 300 -13.48 -2.14 -9.38
N PHE A 301 -13.90 -1.39 -8.35
CA PHE A 301 -14.30 -1.98 -7.07
C PHE A 301 -15.57 -2.83 -7.18
N HIS A 302 -16.56 -2.40 -7.98
CA HIS A 302 -17.81 -3.17 -8.17
C HIS A 302 -17.53 -4.52 -8.85
N ASP A 303 -16.72 -4.52 -9.90
CA ASP A 303 -16.39 -5.74 -10.65
C ASP A 303 -15.56 -6.70 -9.78
N TRP A 304 -14.56 -6.18 -9.08
CA TRP A 304 -13.79 -6.94 -8.12
C TRP A 304 -14.65 -7.52 -7.00
N ALA A 305 -15.54 -6.70 -6.39
CA ALA A 305 -16.39 -7.15 -5.30
C ALA A 305 -17.35 -8.26 -5.73
N ARG A 306 -17.98 -8.13 -6.91
CA ARG A 306 -18.86 -9.18 -7.47
C ARG A 306 -18.13 -10.49 -7.66
N LYS A 307 -16.87 -10.45 -8.12
CA LYS A 307 -16.10 -11.64 -8.45
C LYS A 307 -15.46 -12.31 -7.24
N TYR A 308 -14.94 -11.53 -6.29
CA TYR A 308 -14.08 -12.06 -5.23
C TYR A 308 -14.62 -11.90 -3.81
N GLN A 309 -15.60 -11.01 -3.55
CA GLN A 309 -16.06 -10.70 -2.20
C GLN A 309 -17.50 -11.11 -1.95
N ILE A 310 -18.38 -10.89 -2.92
CA ILE A 310 -19.82 -11.12 -2.74
C ILE A 310 -20.14 -12.58 -3.05
N LYS A 311 -20.69 -13.30 -2.06
CA LYS A 311 -21.18 -14.67 -2.28
C LYS A 311 -22.23 -14.67 -3.39
N LYS A 312 -22.01 -15.46 -4.44
CA LYS A 312 -22.85 -15.52 -5.64
C LYS A 312 -23.01 -14.15 -6.30
N GLY A 313 -21.90 -13.40 -6.40
CA GLY A 313 -21.90 -12.04 -6.94
C GLY A 313 -22.30 -11.90 -8.40
N ASP A 314 -22.24 -13.01 -9.16
CA ASP A 314 -22.63 -13.18 -10.55
C ASP A 314 -24.13 -13.46 -10.74
N GLN A 315 -24.87 -13.74 -9.65
CA GLN A 315 -26.30 -14.06 -9.73
C GLN A 315 -27.16 -12.80 -9.59
N THR A 316 -28.32 -12.85 -10.26
CA THR A 316 -29.35 -11.82 -10.09
C THR A 316 -29.79 -11.73 -8.63
N ARG A 317 -29.90 -10.51 -8.11
CA ARG A 317 -30.41 -10.25 -6.77
C ARG A 317 -31.93 -10.27 -6.77
N MET A 318 -32.50 -10.81 -5.72
CA MET A 318 -33.95 -10.74 -5.50
C MET A 318 -34.34 -9.32 -5.08
N THR A 319 -35.49 -8.88 -5.54
CA THR A 319 -36.09 -7.65 -5.05
C THR A 319 -36.46 -7.78 -3.57
N LEU A 320 -36.12 -6.78 -2.78
CA LEU A 320 -36.43 -6.73 -1.35
C LEU A 320 -37.44 -5.64 -1.08
N LEU A 321 -38.54 -5.99 -0.41
CA LEU A 321 -39.49 -5.02 0.16
C LEU A 321 -39.13 -4.84 1.66
N ASN A 322 -38.80 -3.62 2.05
CA ASN A 322 -38.65 -3.23 3.45
C ASN A 322 -39.92 -2.46 3.88
N ASN A 323 -40.65 -3.01 4.84
CA ASN A 323 -41.88 -2.42 5.32
C ASN A 323 -41.69 -1.36 6.43
N TRP A 324 -40.47 -1.13 6.91
CA TRP A 324 -40.20 -0.32 8.09
C TRP A 324 -40.86 1.09 8.00
N GLU A 325 -40.55 1.84 6.95
CA GLU A 325 -41.07 3.21 6.77
C GLU A 325 -42.58 3.27 6.54
N ALA A 326 -43.19 2.18 6.05
CA ALA A 326 -44.61 2.13 5.78
C ALA A 326 -45.46 1.78 7.02
N THR A 327 -44.92 0.96 7.94
CA THR A 327 -45.71 0.35 9.01
C THR A 327 -45.08 0.41 10.39
N TYR A 328 -43.78 0.66 10.48
CA TYR A 328 -42.99 0.49 11.71
C TYR A 328 -43.26 -0.87 12.38
N PHE A 329 -43.73 -0.88 13.60
CA PHE A 329 -44.11 -2.10 14.37
C PHE A 329 -45.58 -2.51 14.18
N ASP A 330 -46.44 -1.67 13.55
CA ASP A 330 -47.86 -1.94 13.32
C ASP A 330 -48.08 -2.65 11.99
N PHE A 331 -47.77 -3.95 11.93
CA PHE A 331 -48.00 -4.75 10.73
C PHE A 331 -48.49 -6.15 11.08
N ASP A 332 -49.26 -6.70 10.14
CA ASP A 332 -49.74 -8.07 10.11
C ASP A 332 -49.55 -8.64 8.69
N GLU A 333 -49.92 -9.91 8.50
CA GLU A 333 -49.79 -10.57 7.20
C GLU A 333 -50.54 -9.84 6.10
N ASN A 334 -51.77 -9.38 6.37
CA ASN A 334 -52.59 -8.70 5.36
C ASN A 334 -52.00 -7.37 4.91
N LYS A 335 -51.43 -6.58 5.85
CA LYS A 335 -50.73 -5.34 5.53
C LYS A 335 -49.49 -5.62 4.65
N LEU A 336 -48.70 -6.63 4.98
CA LEU A 336 -47.49 -6.99 4.21
C LEU A 336 -47.86 -7.48 2.81
N VAL A 337 -48.87 -8.36 2.67
CA VAL A 337 -49.40 -8.80 1.37
C VAL A 337 -49.89 -7.62 0.55
N GLY A 338 -50.68 -6.73 1.15
CA GLY A 338 -51.15 -5.52 0.48
C GLY A 338 -50.02 -4.63 -0.04
N LEU A 339 -48.94 -4.46 0.74
CA LEU A 339 -47.73 -3.72 0.29
C LEU A 339 -47.03 -4.42 -0.87
N MET A 340 -46.92 -5.77 -0.85
CA MET A 340 -46.36 -6.55 -1.94
C MET A 340 -47.21 -6.45 -3.21
N ASP A 341 -48.56 -6.50 -3.10
CA ASP A 341 -49.47 -6.36 -4.23
C ASP A 341 -49.37 -4.96 -4.88
N GLU A 342 -49.16 -3.91 -4.10
CA GLU A 342 -48.91 -2.57 -4.65
C GLU A 342 -47.51 -2.50 -5.30
N ALA A 343 -46.49 -3.06 -4.69
CA ALA A 343 -45.12 -3.07 -5.26
C ALA A 343 -45.05 -3.80 -6.62
N VAL A 344 -45.83 -4.83 -6.83
CA VAL A 344 -45.91 -5.58 -8.11
C VAL A 344 -46.44 -4.72 -9.25
N LYS A 345 -47.25 -3.69 -8.95
CA LYS A 345 -47.85 -2.77 -9.95
C LYS A 345 -46.84 -1.73 -10.48
N LEU A 346 -45.70 -1.53 -9.79
CA LEU A 346 -44.64 -0.60 -10.16
C LEU A 346 -43.57 -1.27 -11.00
#